data_1dee6ad8bff7e018f208397eda4b1938
#
_entry.id   1dee6ad8bff7e018f208397eda4b1938
#
_cell.length_a   1.000
_cell.length_b   1.000
_cell.length_c   1.000
_cell.angle_alpha   90.00
_cell.angle_beta   90.00
_cell.angle_gamma   90.00
#
_symmetry.space_group_name_H-M   'P 1'
#
loop_
_entity.id
_entity.type
_entity.pdbx_description
1 polymer ?
#
loop_
_entity_poly.entity_id
_entity_poly.type
_entity_poly.pdbx_seq_one_letter_code
_entity_poly.pdbx_strand_id
1 'polypeptide(L)'
;MRIERDGVVLAESSRPVLVFEPPLPVRYYLPPEDVRTDLLTPSDTRSRCAYKGEASYLSLPDVEDVAWSYPAPLREAGEVKDRIAFFDELVDVVVDGDRRERPVTPWSPR
;
A
#
# COMPACT_ATOMS: atom_id res chain seq x y z
N MET A 1 -10.43 -8.48 1.57
CA MET A 1 -10.02 -7.66 0.40
C MET A 1 -8.84 -8.31 -0.32
N ARG A 2 -8.66 -7.97 -1.56
CA ARG A 2 -7.58 -8.52 -2.39
C ARG A 2 -6.94 -7.41 -3.20
N ILE A 3 -5.62 -7.44 -3.34
CA ILE A 3 -4.84 -6.53 -4.20
C ILE A 3 -4.30 -7.34 -5.36
N GLU A 4 -4.52 -6.86 -6.58
CA GLU A 4 -4.08 -7.53 -7.80
C GLU A 4 -3.40 -6.55 -8.76
N ARG A 5 -2.50 -7.08 -9.58
CA ARG A 5 -1.94 -6.34 -10.70
C ARG A 5 -1.68 -7.32 -11.85
N ASP A 6 -2.24 -7.00 -13.03
CA ASP A 6 -2.08 -7.82 -14.24
C ASP A 6 -2.40 -9.30 -14.01
N GLY A 7 -3.46 -9.57 -13.24
CA GLY A 7 -3.91 -10.92 -12.96
C GLY A 7 -3.14 -11.64 -11.84
N VAL A 8 -2.14 -10.99 -11.25
CA VAL A 8 -1.37 -11.56 -10.14
C VAL A 8 -1.92 -11.02 -8.82
N VAL A 9 -2.24 -11.93 -7.90
CA VAL A 9 -2.67 -11.54 -6.54
C VAL A 9 -1.45 -11.17 -5.72
N LEU A 10 -1.39 -9.93 -5.26
CA LEU A 10 -0.27 -9.41 -4.46
C LEU A 10 -0.56 -9.49 -2.96
N ALA A 11 -1.83 -9.48 -2.59
CA ALA A 11 -2.24 -9.54 -1.19
C ALA A 11 -3.69 -9.98 -1.07
N GLU A 12 -4.00 -10.65 0.04
CA GLU A 12 -5.37 -11.01 0.39
C GLU A 12 -5.49 -10.95 1.90
N SER A 13 -6.41 -10.15 2.42
CA SER A 13 -6.50 -9.90 3.85
C SER A 13 -7.94 -9.65 4.30
N SER A 14 -8.26 -10.12 5.49
CA SER A 14 -9.50 -9.77 6.19
C SER A 14 -9.26 -8.77 7.34
N ARG A 15 -8.02 -8.28 7.47
CA ARG A 15 -7.61 -7.45 8.61
C ARG A 15 -6.92 -6.14 8.20
N PRO A 16 -7.40 -5.42 7.17
CA PRO A 16 -6.77 -4.15 6.81
C PRO A 16 -7.01 -3.08 7.89
N VAL A 17 -6.02 -2.22 8.09
CA VAL A 17 -6.21 -0.96 8.81
C VAL A 17 -6.44 0.12 7.77
N LEU A 18 -7.58 0.79 7.84
CA LEU A 18 -7.96 1.83 6.90
C LEU A 18 -7.51 3.18 7.44
N VAL A 19 -6.83 3.94 6.59
CA VAL A 19 -6.37 5.28 6.94
C VAL A 19 -7.05 6.29 6.02
N PHE A 20 -7.73 7.25 6.63
CA PHE A 20 -8.52 8.28 5.95
C PHE A 20 -7.76 9.61 6.04
N GLU A 21 -7.27 10.09 4.91
CA GLU A 21 -6.54 11.37 4.82
C GLU A 21 -7.08 12.19 3.64
N PRO A 22 -8.35 12.67 3.73
CA PRO A 22 -8.92 13.45 2.63
C PRO A 22 -8.02 14.64 2.26
N PRO A 23 -7.93 15.00 0.98
CA PRO A 23 -8.69 14.47 -0.16
C PRO A 23 -8.09 13.21 -0.81
N LEU A 24 -7.08 12.61 -0.19
CA LEU A 24 -6.45 11.39 -0.73
C LEU A 24 -7.41 10.20 -0.64
N PRO A 25 -7.24 9.16 -1.51
CA PRO A 25 -8.00 7.93 -1.38
C PRO A 25 -7.74 7.27 -0.04
N VAL A 26 -8.72 6.50 0.43
CA VAL A 26 -8.51 5.64 1.61
C VAL A 26 -7.37 4.69 1.30
N ARG A 27 -6.43 4.56 2.23
CA ARG A 27 -5.32 3.61 2.10
C ARG A 27 -5.56 2.43 3.02
N TYR A 28 -5.30 1.23 2.50
CA TYR A 28 -5.47 -0.02 3.22
C TYR A 28 -4.09 -0.53 3.63
N TYR A 29 -3.82 -0.54 4.93
CA TYR A 29 -2.55 -1.04 5.47
C TYR A 29 -2.75 -2.49 5.88
N LEU A 30 -2.01 -3.40 5.25
CA LEU A 30 -2.19 -4.85 5.38
C LEU A 30 -1.09 -5.48 6.21
N PRO A 31 -1.43 -6.50 7.04
CA PRO A 31 -0.39 -7.25 7.74
C PRO A 31 0.60 -7.85 6.72
N PRO A 32 1.92 -7.84 6.99
CA PRO A 32 2.89 -8.38 6.05
C PRO A 32 2.66 -9.85 5.68
N GLU A 33 2.14 -10.64 6.61
CA GLU A 33 1.85 -12.06 6.37
C GLU A 33 0.72 -12.28 5.35
N ASP A 34 -0.09 -11.25 5.08
CA ASP A 34 -1.15 -11.31 4.09
C ASP A 34 -0.71 -10.78 2.71
N VAL A 35 0.55 -10.37 2.59
CA VAL A 35 1.12 -9.77 1.39
C VAL A 35 2.19 -10.69 0.80
N ARG A 36 2.20 -10.83 -0.53
CA ARG A 36 3.23 -11.57 -1.25
C ARG A 36 4.53 -10.77 -1.27
N THR A 37 5.18 -10.70 -0.11
CA THR A 37 6.44 -9.97 0.04
C THR A 37 7.57 -10.58 -0.79
N ASP A 38 7.45 -11.86 -1.15
CA ASP A 38 8.40 -12.54 -2.04
C ASP A 38 8.41 -11.95 -3.45
N LEU A 39 7.33 -11.25 -3.85
CA LEU A 39 7.24 -10.59 -5.15
C LEU A 39 7.73 -9.14 -5.12
N LEU A 40 7.95 -8.60 -3.93
CA LEU A 40 8.30 -7.19 -3.74
C LEU A 40 9.78 -7.04 -3.42
N THR A 41 10.40 -6.01 -3.99
CA THR A 41 11.81 -5.68 -3.76
C THR A 41 11.91 -4.32 -3.08
N PRO A 42 12.69 -4.19 -2.00
CA PRO A 42 12.90 -2.88 -1.37
C PRO A 42 13.52 -1.91 -2.37
N SER A 43 13.03 -0.67 -2.34
CA SER A 43 13.56 0.42 -3.16
C SER A 43 14.37 1.37 -2.28
N ASP A 44 15.15 2.25 -2.89
CA ASP A 44 15.93 3.27 -2.17
C ASP A 44 15.08 4.50 -1.84
N THR A 45 13.87 4.56 -2.34
CA THR A 45 12.98 5.70 -2.11
C THR A 45 12.59 5.78 -0.64
N ARG A 46 12.63 6.98 -0.10
CA ARG A 46 12.17 7.28 1.25
C ARG A 46 11.34 8.55 1.21
N SER A 47 10.33 8.63 2.07
CA SER A 47 9.58 9.85 2.28
C SER A 47 9.28 10.00 3.77
N ARG A 48 8.95 11.20 4.19
CA ARG A 48 8.65 11.46 5.61
C ARG A 48 7.28 12.09 5.75
N CYS A 49 6.45 11.45 6.57
CA CYS A 49 5.16 11.97 6.96
C CYS A 49 5.28 12.57 8.37
N ALA A 50 4.80 13.79 8.56
CA ALA A 50 4.87 14.46 9.87
C ALA A 50 4.13 13.67 10.96
N TYR A 51 3.14 12.88 10.58
CA TYR A 51 2.30 12.13 11.52
C TYR A 51 2.70 10.66 11.66
N LYS A 52 3.29 10.07 10.64
CA LYS A 52 3.58 8.62 10.62
C LYS A 52 5.07 8.28 10.72
N GLY A 53 5.93 9.19 10.30
CA GLY A 53 7.37 8.95 10.30
C GLY A 53 7.92 8.72 8.91
N GLU A 54 9.01 7.96 8.81
CA GLU A 54 9.66 7.67 7.53
C GLU A 54 9.07 6.43 6.87
N ALA A 55 8.66 6.58 5.61
CA ALA A 55 8.17 5.48 4.80
C ALA A 55 9.30 4.85 4.01
N SER A 56 9.28 3.52 3.93
CA SER A 56 10.14 2.71 3.06
C SER A 56 9.29 2.17 1.92
N TYR A 57 9.84 2.15 0.71
CA TYR A 57 9.07 1.80 -0.48
C TYR A 57 9.47 0.45 -1.04
N LEU A 58 8.52 -0.19 -1.73
CA LEU A 58 8.66 -1.52 -2.31
C LEU A 58 8.24 -1.48 -3.77
N SER A 59 8.94 -2.25 -4.60
CA SER A 59 8.73 -2.26 -6.05
C SER A 59 8.40 -3.65 -6.56
N LEU A 60 7.73 -3.69 -7.71
CA LEU A 60 7.60 -4.89 -8.54
C LEU A 60 8.56 -4.76 -9.73
N PRO A 61 8.84 -5.87 -10.45
CA PRO A 61 9.75 -5.79 -11.61
C PRO A 61 9.30 -4.79 -12.68
N ASP A 62 7.99 -4.59 -12.84
CA ASP A 62 7.43 -3.73 -13.88
C ASP A 62 6.97 -2.37 -13.37
N VAL A 63 6.97 -2.14 -12.07
CA VAL A 63 6.54 -0.87 -11.50
C VAL A 63 7.31 -0.55 -10.22
N GLU A 64 7.99 0.59 -10.24
CA GLU A 64 8.75 1.07 -9.10
C GLU A 64 7.82 1.72 -8.07
N ASP A 65 8.13 1.50 -6.79
CA ASP A 65 7.43 2.14 -5.66
C ASP A 65 5.91 1.93 -5.70
N VAL A 66 5.49 0.67 -5.85
CA VAL A 66 4.08 0.29 -5.90
C VAL A 66 3.45 0.24 -4.51
N ALA A 67 4.27 0.12 -3.48
CA ALA A 67 3.82 -0.02 -2.09
C ALA A 67 4.78 0.65 -1.13
N TRP A 68 4.33 0.85 0.11
CA TRP A 68 5.17 1.42 1.15
C TRP A 68 4.81 0.84 2.51
N SER A 69 5.72 1.04 3.48
CA SER A 69 5.50 0.66 4.87
C SER A 69 6.19 1.65 5.80
N TYR A 70 5.81 1.61 7.07
CA TYR A 70 6.43 2.41 8.13
C TYR A 70 7.06 1.45 9.14
N PRO A 71 8.35 1.07 8.96
CA PRO A 71 9.01 0.12 9.88
C PRO A 71 9.18 0.66 11.30
N ALA A 72 9.34 1.98 11.43
CA ALA A 72 9.48 2.64 12.72
C ALA A 72 8.59 3.88 12.75
N PRO A 73 7.25 3.70 12.81
CA PRO A 73 6.34 4.83 12.78
C PRO A 73 6.43 5.65 14.06
N LEU A 74 5.99 6.91 13.97
CA LEU A 74 5.80 7.73 15.14
C LEU A 74 4.75 7.09 16.06
N ARG A 75 4.81 7.40 17.35
CA ARG A 75 3.98 6.77 18.37
C ARG A 75 2.49 6.81 18.03
N GLU A 76 2.02 7.93 17.49
CA GLU A 76 0.62 8.14 17.14
C GLU A 76 0.14 7.26 15.99
N ALA A 77 1.06 6.70 15.22
CA ALA A 77 0.76 5.85 14.07
C ALA A 77 1.18 4.39 14.30
N GLY A 78 1.31 3.96 15.57
CA GLY A 78 1.80 2.61 15.90
C GLY A 78 1.00 1.48 15.28
N GLU A 79 -0.29 1.69 15.02
CA GLU A 79 -1.15 0.65 14.43
C GLU A 79 -0.82 0.32 12.98
N VAL A 80 -0.07 1.18 12.27
CA VAL A 80 0.38 0.88 10.90
C VAL A 80 1.77 0.27 10.87
N LYS A 81 2.43 0.06 12.01
CA LYS A 81 3.79 -0.46 12.06
C LYS A 81 3.94 -1.74 11.26
N ASP A 82 4.92 -1.76 10.36
CA ASP A 82 5.27 -2.89 9.49
C ASP A 82 4.16 -3.32 8.53
N ARG A 83 3.00 -2.68 8.54
CA ARG A 83 1.94 -2.97 7.58
C ARG A 83 2.31 -2.39 6.23
N ILE A 84 1.81 -3.02 5.17
CA ILE A 84 2.13 -2.64 3.80
C ILE A 84 0.89 -2.06 3.16
N ALA A 85 1.03 -0.87 2.57
CA ALA A 85 -0.02 -0.23 1.79
C ALA A 85 0.41 -0.14 0.34
N PHE A 86 -0.54 -0.33 -0.58
CA PHE A 86 -0.29 -0.22 -2.02
C PHE A 86 -0.87 1.08 -2.55
N PHE A 87 -0.26 1.61 -3.59
CA PHE A 87 -0.85 2.72 -4.34
C PHE A 87 -2.02 2.19 -5.15
N ASP A 88 -3.24 2.53 -4.74
CA ASP A 88 -4.47 2.11 -5.44
C ASP A 88 -4.47 2.60 -6.89
N GLU A 89 -3.70 3.65 -7.17
CA GLU A 89 -3.52 4.19 -8.52
C GLU A 89 -2.80 3.22 -9.44
N LEU A 90 -2.05 2.28 -8.88
CA LEU A 90 -1.17 1.38 -9.63
C LEU A 90 -1.62 -0.08 -9.58
N VAL A 91 -2.59 -0.42 -8.74
CA VAL A 91 -3.07 -1.79 -8.55
C VAL A 91 -4.59 -1.83 -8.55
N ASP A 92 -5.14 -3.03 -8.66
CA ASP A 92 -6.59 -3.25 -8.53
C ASP A 92 -6.92 -3.66 -7.10
N VAL A 93 -7.89 -2.97 -6.50
CA VAL A 93 -8.37 -3.27 -5.16
C VAL A 93 -9.75 -3.91 -5.30
N VAL A 94 -9.89 -5.11 -4.71
CA VAL A 94 -11.15 -5.86 -4.72
C VAL A 94 -11.64 -5.97 -3.28
N VAL A 95 -12.82 -5.44 -2.99
CA VAL A 95 -13.42 -5.48 -1.65
C VAL A 95 -14.76 -6.19 -1.75
N ASP A 96 -14.91 -7.28 -1.00
CA ASP A 96 -16.13 -8.10 -1.00
C ASP A 96 -16.54 -8.51 -2.41
N GLY A 97 -15.56 -8.89 -3.24
CA GLY A 97 -15.80 -9.31 -4.62
C GLY A 97 -16.01 -8.17 -5.61
N ASP A 98 -16.02 -6.92 -5.13
CA ASP A 98 -16.24 -5.75 -5.97
C ASP A 98 -14.88 -5.09 -6.30
N ARG A 99 -14.55 -5.09 -7.59
CA ARG A 99 -13.32 -4.46 -8.09
C ARG A 99 -13.51 -2.95 -8.15
N ARG A 100 -12.74 -2.24 -7.35
CA ARG A 100 -12.83 -0.78 -7.26
C ARG A 100 -12.17 -0.12 -8.45
N GLU A 101 -12.70 1.02 -8.85
CA GLU A 101 -12.09 1.88 -9.85
C GLU A 101 -10.81 2.47 -9.29
N ARG A 102 -9.74 2.53 -10.11
CA ARG A 102 -8.48 3.14 -9.66
C ARG A 102 -8.67 4.65 -9.49
N PRO A 103 -8.27 5.22 -8.34
CA PRO A 103 -8.36 6.66 -8.16
C PRO A 103 -7.37 7.39 -9.08
N VAL A 104 -7.67 8.64 -9.39
CA VAL A 104 -6.78 9.51 -10.16
C VAL A 104 -6.19 10.55 -9.20
N THR A 105 -4.88 10.51 -9.03
CA THR A 105 -4.13 11.39 -8.13
C THR A 105 -2.80 11.77 -8.80
N PRO A 106 -1.98 12.62 -8.17
CA PRO A 106 -0.64 12.91 -8.70
C PRO A 106 0.26 11.68 -8.88
N TRP A 107 -0.05 10.58 -8.19
CA TRP A 107 0.72 9.32 -8.31
C TRP A 107 0.17 8.38 -9.38
N SER A 108 -0.89 8.75 -10.08
CA SER A 108 -1.44 7.94 -11.16
C SER A 108 -0.44 7.89 -12.33
N PRO A 109 -0.37 6.76 -13.06
CA PRO A 109 0.47 6.68 -14.25
C PRO A 109 -0.05 7.65 -15.32
N ARG A 110 0.86 8.21 -16.09
CA ARG A 110 0.54 9.13 -17.17
C ARG A 110 0.30 8.42 -18.48
#